data_d783ce960bd82660a5bce0e490fe89c2
#
_entry.id   d783ce960bd82660a5bce0e490fe89c2
#
_cell.length_a   1.000
_cell.length_b   1.000
_cell.length_c   1.000
_cell.angle_alpha   90.00
_cell.angle_beta   90.00
_cell.angle_gamma   90.00
#
_symmetry.space_group_name_H-M   'P 1'
#
loop_
_entity.id
_entity.type
_entity.pdbx_description
1 polymer ?
#
loop_
_entity_poly.entity_id
_entity_poly.type
_entity_poly.pdbx_seq_one_letter_code
_entity_poly.pdbx_strand_id
1 'polypeptide(L)'
;KKELKWNEKPFIIPTNLLKIWRDSANRNNKTYAQSKKKSSNINGLKNFPKEIEKLFDVIAKEFKNFNTPQATRKSSEAVLHYITNKMSLFGGSADLTGSNNTKGKQMEILNHKNYNGQYIHYGVREHGMAAIMNGIAATKLYKTYSGTFLSFADYMKPSLRLAALMKIDPIQVFTHDSIGLGEDGPTHQPIEQINMLRLIPNSYVFRPCDMMETVACWKVALKIS
;
A
#
# COMPACT_ATOMS: atom_id res chain seq x y z
N LYS A 1 -41.89 -10.48 -11.50
CA LYS A 1 -42.32 -9.83 -12.76
C LYS A 1 -43.73 -9.22 -12.64
N LYS A 2 -44.74 -9.96 -12.14
CA LYS A 2 -46.15 -9.48 -12.03
C LYS A 2 -46.27 -8.23 -11.16
N GLU A 3 -45.65 -8.18 -10.00
CA GLU A 3 -45.71 -7.04 -9.07
C GLU A 3 -45.08 -5.76 -9.63
N LEU A 4 -43.97 -5.91 -10.40
CA LEU A 4 -43.29 -4.79 -11.05
C LEU A 4 -43.84 -4.45 -12.43
N LYS A 5 -44.89 -5.13 -12.88
CA LYS A 5 -45.46 -5.01 -14.24
C LYS A 5 -44.41 -5.10 -15.36
N TRP A 6 -43.37 -5.91 -15.12
CA TRP A 6 -42.26 -6.07 -16.06
C TRP A 6 -42.60 -7.13 -17.12
N ASN A 7 -42.86 -6.72 -18.34
CA ASN A 7 -43.27 -7.55 -19.45
C ASN A 7 -42.16 -7.93 -20.43
N GLU A 8 -40.95 -7.36 -20.24
CA GLU A 8 -39.85 -7.58 -21.18
C GLU A 8 -39.27 -9.00 -21.09
N LYS A 9 -38.72 -9.47 -22.19
CA LYS A 9 -37.97 -10.72 -22.26
C LYS A 9 -36.68 -10.61 -21.40
N PRO A 10 -36.09 -11.74 -20.97
CA PRO A 10 -34.80 -11.73 -20.30
C PRO A 10 -33.75 -10.96 -21.10
N PHE A 11 -32.90 -10.18 -20.39
CA PHE A 11 -31.82 -9.39 -20.97
C PHE A 11 -32.24 -8.20 -21.85
N ILE A 12 -33.53 -7.91 -21.99
CA ILE A 12 -34.02 -6.70 -22.68
C ILE A 12 -34.31 -5.63 -21.66
N ILE A 13 -33.69 -4.46 -21.85
CA ILE A 13 -33.95 -3.25 -21.06
C ILE A 13 -34.77 -2.30 -21.90
N PRO A 14 -35.95 -1.84 -21.43
CA PRO A 14 -36.75 -0.87 -22.16
C PRO A 14 -35.96 0.39 -22.53
N THR A 15 -36.15 0.91 -23.72
CA THR A 15 -35.37 2.04 -24.28
C THR A 15 -35.47 3.30 -23.43
N ASN A 16 -36.61 3.56 -22.80
CA ASN A 16 -36.82 4.67 -21.89
C ASN A 16 -35.98 4.55 -20.62
N LEU A 17 -35.89 3.37 -20.02
CA LEU A 17 -35.04 3.11 -18.88
C LEU A 17 -33.55 3.22 -19.25
N LEU A 18 -33.17 2.65 -20.39
CA LEU A 18 -31.81 2.73 -20.89
C LEU A 18 -31.39 4.19 -21.14
N LYS A 19 -32.31 5.02 -21.65
CA LYS A 19 -32.07 6.46 -21.81
C LYS A 19 -31.83 7.15 -20.48
N ILE A 20 -32.67 6.92 -19.47
CA ILE A 20 -32.52 7.50 -18.13
C ILE A 20 -31.15 7.14 -17.54
N TRP A 21 -30.71 5.90 -17.69
CA TRP A 21 -29.40 5.44 -17.22
C TRP A 21 -28.25 6.15 -17.93
N ARG A 22 -28.32 6.24 -19.26
CA ARG A 22 -27.31 6.94 -20.07
C ARG A 22 -27.26 8.43 -19.75
N ASP A 23 -28.39 9.08 -19.59
CA ASP A 23 -28.46 10.50 -19.22
C ASP A 23 -27.92 10.73 -17.82
N SER A 24 -28.17 9.81 -16.88
CA SER A 24 -27.59 9.84 -15.55
C SER A 24 -26.07 9.67 -15.57
N ALA A 25 -25.55 8.74 -16.34
CA ALA A 25 -24.11 8.54 -16.51
C ALA A 25 -23.43 9.74 -17.18
N ASN A 26 -24.10 10.37 -18.13
CA ASN A 26 -23.58 11.50 -18.90
C ASN A 26 -23.59 12.83 -18.13
N ARG A 27 -24.36 12.95 -17.03
CA ARG A 27 -24.42 14.19 -16.22
C ARG A 27 -23.04 14.69 -15.80
N ASN A 28 -22.12 13.81 -15.50
CA ASN A 28 -20.80 14.13 -15.00
C ASN A 28 -19.69 14.11 -16.08
N ASN A 29 -20.03 13.95 -17.36
CA ASN A 29 -19.03 13.86 -18.42
C ASN A 29 -18.13 15.10 -18.52
N LYS A 30 -18.66 16.31 -18.30
CA LYS A 30 -17.85 17.54 -18.26
C LYS A 30 -16.87 17.52 -17.10
N THR A 31 -17.34 17.14 -15.91
CA THR A 31 -16.50 17.03 -14.71
C THR A 31 -15.45 15.94 -14.86
N TYR A 32 -15.82 14.79 -15.44
CA TYR A 32 -14.87 13.71 -15.76
C TYR A 32 -13.80 14.15 -16.76
N ALA A 33 -14.20 14.84 -17.85
CA ALA A 33 -13.24 15.35 -18.83
C ALA A 33 -12.28 16.39 -18.24
N GLN A 34 -12.76 17.26 -17.35
CA GLN A 34 -11.94 18.22 -16.62
C GLN A 34 -10.99 17.50 -15.64
N SER A 35 -11.49 16.51 -14.92
CA SER A 35 -10.71 15.69 -14.00
C SER A 35 -9.61 14.92 -14.74
N LYS A 36 -9.93 14.34 -15.90
CA LYS A 36 -8.98 13.64 -16.76
C LYS A 36 -7.88 14.57 -17.28
N LYS A 37 -8.21 15.81 -17.69
CA LYS A 37 -7.22 16.83 -18.05
C LYS A 37 -6.32 17.21 -16.87
N LYS A 38 -6.86 17.38 -15.68
CA LYS A 38 -6.09 17.67 -14.48
C LYS A 38 -5.17 16.50 -14.12
N SER A 39 -5.66 15.26 -14.17
CA SER A 39 -4.86 14.08 -13.86
C SER A 39 -3.75 13.80 -14.88
N SER A 40 -3.94 14.14 -16.17
CA SER A 40 -2.88 14.03 -17.18
C SER A 40 -1.70 14.98 -16.94
N ASN A 41 -1.92 16.07 -16.20
CA ASN A 41 -0.88 17.02 -15.80
C ASN A 41 -0.21 16.67 -14.46
N ILE A 42 -0.73 15.68 -13.72
CA ILE A 42 -0.07 15.17 -12.53
C ILE A 42 1.03 14.23 -13.01
N ASN A 43 2.27 14.72 -12.99
CA ASN A 43 3.46 13.93 -13.35
C ASN A 43 3.79 12.84 -12.31
N GLY A 44 2.82 12.32 -11.61
CA GLY A 44 2.87 11.35 -10.53
C GLY A 44 4.17 10.52 -10.48
N LEU A 45 4.12 9.30 -10.94
CA LEU A 45 5.26 8.37 -10.83
C LEU A 45 6.15 8.29 -12.10
N LYS A 46 6.00 9.18 -13.09
CA LYS A 46 6.72 9.06 -14.38
C LYS A 46 8.25 9.09 -14.27
N ASN A 47 8.80 9.89 -13.38
CA ASN A 47 10.26 10.00 -13.15
C ASN A 47 10.74 9.13 -11.98
N PHE A 48 9.82 8.47 -11.31
CA PHE A 48 10.07 7.70 -10.10
C PHE A 48 11.21 6.67 -10.25
N PRO A 49 11.32 5.88 -11.34
CA PRO A 49 12.39 4.90 -11.48
C PRO A 49 13.81 5.49 -11.48
N LYS A 50 14.01 6.64 -12.12
CA LYS A 50 15.32 7.32 -12.17
C LYS A 50 15.70 7.94 -10.83
N GLU A 51 14.71 8.48 -10.12
CA GLU A 51 14.89 9.07 -8.79
C GLU A 51 15.24 8.00 -7.77
N ILE A 52 14.64 6.80 -7.87
CA ILE A 52 14.95 5.66 -7.00
C ILE A 52 16.43 5.28 -7.13
N GLU A 53 16.97 5.10 -8.36
CA GLU A 53 18.35 4.69 -8.51
C GLU A 53 19.31 5.66 -7.81
N LYS A 54 19.19 6.95 -8.10
CA LYS A 54 20.04 7.98 -7.48
C LYS A 54 19.93 8.02 -5.95
N LEU A 55 18.70 7.91 -5.45
CA LEU A 55 18.45 7.92 -4.01
C LEU A 55 19.08 6.71 -3.33
N PHE A 56 18.90 5.52 -3.89
CA PHE A 56 19.44 4.29 -3.30
C PHE A 56 20.95 4.16 -3.43
N ASP A 57 21.58 4.81 -4.43
CA ASP A 57 23.03 4.92 -4.47
C ASP A 57 23.57 5.74 -3.28
N VAL A 58 22.85 6.79 -2.87
CA VAL A 58 23.19 7.58 -1.67
C VAL A 58 22.98 6.75 -0.41
N ILE A 59 21.80 6.12 -0.26
CA ILE A 59 21.46 5.29 0.90
C ILE A 59 22.47 4.14 1.06
N ALA A 60 22.81 3.45 -0.03
CA ALA A 60 23.76 2.35 0.02
C ALA A 60 25.16 2.80 0.44
N LYS A 61 25.62 3.97 0.01
CA LYS A 61 26.90 4.55 0.45
C LYS A 61 26.89 4.89 1.93
N GLU A 62 25.80 5.48 2.42
CA GLU A 62 25.62 5.83 3.83
C GLU A 62 25.73 4.62 4.75
N PHE A 63 25.06 3.53 4.36
CA PHE A 63 24.99 2.33 5.20
C PHE A 63 26.02 1.24 4.86
N LYS A 64 26.94 1.49 3.90
CA LYS A 64 27.93 0.50 3.45
C LYS A 64 28.75 -0.13 4.59
N ASN A 65 29.10 0.66 5.57
CA ASN A 65 29.93 0.21 6.71
C ASN A 65 29.11 0.05 8.01
N PHE A 66 27.78 -0.01 7.88
CA PHE A 66 26.92 -0.22 9.04
C PHE A 66 27.04 -1.66 9.53
N ASN A 67 27.55 -1.82 10.76
CA ASN A 67 27.79 -3.11 11.38
C ASN A 67 27.20 -3.23 12.80
N THR A 68 26.39 -2.24 13.20
CA THR A 68 25.79 -2.26 14.53
C THR A 68 24.61 -3.25 14.54
N PRO A 69 24.60 -4.27 15.42
CA PRO A 69 23.48 -5.16 15.55
C PRO A 69 22.21 -4.42 15.94
N GLN A 70 21.15 -4.60 15.13
CA GLN A 70 19.85 -4.01 15.44
C GLN A 70 18.72 -4.82 14.78
N ALA A 71 17.50 -4.67 15.29
CA ALA A 71 16.33 -5.26 14.67
C ALA A 71 16.11 -4.67 13.26
N THR A 72 15.78 -5.51 12.28
CA THR A 72 15.58 -5.09 10.88
C THR A 72 14.48 -4.04 10.70
N ARG A 73 13.49 -3.96 11.62
CA ARG A 73 12.53 -2.85 11.64
C ARG A 73 13.20 -1.48 11.84
N LYS A 74 14.30 -1.42 12.61
CA LYS A 74 15.10 -0.20 12.78
C LYS A 74 15.90 0.14 11.53
N SER A 75 16.44 -0.86 10.85
CA SER A 75 17.06 -0.70 9.54
C SER A 75 16.04 -0.16 8.51
N SER A 76 14.83 -0.72 8.50
CA SER A 76 13.73 -0.27 7.65
C SER A 76 13.32 1.18 7.96
N GLU A 77 13.22 1.57 9.24
CA GLU A 77 12.96 2.95 9.66
C GLU A 77 14.02 3.92 9.14
N ALA A 78 15.29 3.56 9.28
CA ALA A 78 16.40 4.39 8.82
C ALA A 78 16.33 4.62 7.30
N VAL A 79 16.09 3.56 6.51
CA VAL A 79 15.91 3.65 5.05
C VAL A 79 14.68 4.49 4.71
N LEU A 80 13.57 4.28 5.41
CA LEU A 80 12.31 4.99 5.19
C LEU A 80 12.45 6.50 5.43
N HIS A 81 13.28 6.94 6.38
CA HIS A 81 13.56 8.36 6.61
C HIS A 81 14.22 9.02 5.39
N TYR A 82 15.14 8.33 4.71
CA TYR A 82 15.72 8.83 3.46
C TYR A 82 14.70 8.89 2.34
N ILE A 83 13.92 7.83 2.17
CA ILE A 83 12.92 7.74 1.11
C ILE A 83 11.88 8.85 1.27
N THR A 84 11.27 8.99 2.44
CA THR A 84 10.18 9.94 2.67
C THR A 84 10.62 11.40 2.69
N ASN A 85 11.92 11.67 2.85
CA ASN A 85 12.49 13.00 2.70
C ASN A 85 12.65 13.44 1.23
N LYS A 86 12.72 12.49 0.31
CA LYS A 86 13.02 12.75 -1.12
C LYS A 86 11.88 12.37 -2.05
N MET A 87 11.00 11.50 -1.61
CA MET A 87 9.94 10.91 -2.43
C MET A 87 8.60 10.97 -1.71
N SER A 88 7.55 11.24 -2.47
CA SER A 88 6.19 11.27 -1.93
C SER A 88 5.64 9.84 -1.82
N LEU A 89 5.74 9.26 -0.64
CA LEU A 89 5.11 7.99 -0.29
C LEU A 89 3.89 8.25 0.57
N PHE A 90 2.87 7.40 0.40
CA PHE A 90 1.70 7.40 1.25
C PHE A 90 1.73 6.19 2.16
N GLY A 91 1.80 6.41 3.46
CA GLY A 91 2.03 5.35 4.44
C GLY A 91 1.01 5.26 5.56
N GLY A 92 1.14 4.24 6.39
CA GLY A 92 0.32 4.11 7.60
C GLY A 92 0.59 2.84 8.38
N SER A 93 -0.10 2.71 9.51
CA SER A 93 -0.01 1.51 10.34
C SER A 93 -1.35 1.21 11.02
N ALA A 94 -1.62 -0.07 11.26
CA ALA A 94 -2.78 -0.56 12.00
C ALA A 94 -2.49 -0.51 13.52
N ASP A 95 -2.42 0.72 14.05
CA ASP A 95 -2.20 1.03 15.48
C ASP A 95 -0.85 0.58 16.06
N LEU A 96 0.11 0.28 15.20
CA LEU A 96 1.42 -0.26 15.57
C LEU A 96 2.59 0.63 15.10
N THR A 97 2.36 1.93 14.86
CA THR A 97 3.37 2.84 14.29
C THR A 97 4.71 2.79 15.04
N GLY A 98 4.69 2.88 16.36
CA GLY A 98 5.89 2.85 17.19
C GLY A 98 6.58 1.49 17.22
N SER A 99 5.82 0.39 17.14
CA SER A 99 6.35 -0.96 17.12
C SER A 99 6.89 -1.36 15.74
N ASN A 100 6.19 -0.98 14.67
CA ASN A 100 6.60 -1.27 13.30
C ASN A 100 7.71 -0.35 12.79
N ASN A 101 7.91 0.81 13.37
CA ASN A 101 8.84 1.84 12.91
C ASN A 101 8.58 2.25 11.45
N THR A 102 7.32 2.51 11.10
CA THR A 102 6.88 2.77 9.73
C THR A 102 6.56 4.22 9.42
N LYS A 103 6.78 5.16 10.34
CA LYS A 103 6.58 6.58 10.10
C LYS A 103 7.88 7.30 9.81
N GLY A 104 8.05 7.82 8.60
CA GLY A 104 9.19 8.70 8.26
C GLY A 104 9.13 10.01 9.08
N LYS A 105 10.30 10.54 9.46
CA LYS A 105 10.40 11.76 10.31
C LYS A 105 9.66 12.96 9.73
N GLN A 106 9.66 13.10 8.41
CA GLN A 106 9.07 14.24 7.70
C GLN A 106 7.59 14.04 7.37
N MET A 107 7.04 12.86 7.64
CA MET A 107 5.66 12.57 7.28
C MET A 107 4.70 13.19 8.30
N GLU A 108 3.77 13.98 7.78
CA GLU A 108 2.67 14.53 8.54
C GLU A 108 1.48 13.56 8.56
N ILE A 109 0.68 13.62 9.63
CA ILE A 109 -0.49 12.78 9.79
C ILE A 109 -1.64 13.36 8.97
N LEU A 110 -2.23 12.53 8.11
CA LEU A 110 -3.47 12.83 7.41
C LEU A 110 -4.64 12.74 8.40
N ASN A 111 -5.37 13.81 8.55
CA ASN A 111 -6.57 13.88 9.39
C ASN A 111 -7.49 15.01 8.92
N HIS A 112 -8.65 15.18 9.59
CA HIS A 112 -9.65 16.20 9.25
C HIS A 112 -9.16 17.65 9.34
N LYS A 113 -8.02 17.91 9.99
CA LYS A 113 -7.39 19.24 10.10
C LYS A 113 -6.22 19.41 9.13
N ASN A 114 -5.66 18.30 8.62
CA ASN A 114 -4.51 18.30 7.71
C ASN A 114 -4.70 17.27 6.60
N TYR A 115 -5.24 17.71 5.47
CA TYR A 115 -5.42 16.89 4.27
C TYR A 115 -4.15 16.77 3.41
N ASN A 116 -3.06 17.46 3.75
CA ASN A 116 -1.77 17.34 3.09
C ASN A 116 -0.88 16.25 3.73
N GLY A 117 -1.32 15.65 4.83
CA GLY A 117 -0.61 14.57 5.48
C GLY A 117 -0.46 13.35 4.58
N GLN A 118 0.60 12.60 4.78
CA GLN A 118 0.96 11.42 3.99
C GLN A 118 0.99 10.14 4.83
N TYR A 119 0.63 10.22 6.09
CA TYR A 119 0.62 9.09 7.01
C TYR A 119 -0.73 8.94 7.70
N ILE A 120 -1.28 7.71 7.67
CA ILE A 120 -2.58 7.40 8.29
C ILE A 120 -2.40 6.47 9.49
N HIS A 121 -2.99 6.85 10.61
CA HIS A 121 -3.25 5.95 11.71
C HIS A 121 -4.58 5.23 11.48
N TYR A 122 -4.51 3.97 11.05
CA TYR A 122 -5.70 3.20 10.68
C TYR A 122 -6.48 2.64 11.88
N GLY A 123 -5.88 2.65 13.09
CA GLY A 123 -6.39 1.88 14.22
C GLY A 123 -6.24 0.38 13.95
N VAL A 124 -6.83 -0.46 14.79
CA VAL A 124 -6.78 -1.93 14.65
C VAL A 124 -7.72 -2.36 13.52
N ARG A 125 -7.28 -2.18 12.25
CA ARG A 125 -8.08 -2.41 11.04
C ARG A 125 -7.20 -2.85 9.87
N GLU A 126 -6.53 -3.98 9.98
CA GLU A 126 -5.56 -4.47 9.00
C GLU A 126 -6.18 -4.65 7.61
N HIS A 127 -7.38 -5.25 7.54
CA HIS A 127 -8.09 -5.40 6.27
C HIS A 127 -8.46 -4.06 5.64
N GLY A 128 -9.03 -3.15 6.42
CA GLY A 128 -9.38 -1.80 5.97
C GLY A 128 -8.15 -1.00 5.52
N MET A 129 -7.04 -1.10 6.26
CA MET A 129 -5.75 -0.52 5.90
C MET A 129 -5.29 -1.01 4.52
N ALA A 130 -5.23 -2.34 4.33
CA ALA A 130 -4.80 -2.92 3.07
C ALA A 130 -5.74 -2.55 1.90
N ALA A 131 -7.05 -2.53 2.12
CA ALA A 131 -8.02 -2.14 1.10
C ALA A 131 -7.89 -0.66 0.69
N ILE A 132 -7.67 0.24 1.64
CA ILE A 132 -7.44 1.67 1.37
C ILE A 132 -6.13 1.85 0.60
N MET A 133 -5.05 1.15 1.02
CA MET A 133 -3.78 1.19 0.29
C MET A 133 -3.92 0.69 -1.14
N ASN A 134 -4.69 -0.38 -1.36
CA ASN A 134 -5.01 -0.86 -2.71
C ASN A 134 -5.71 0.22 -3.55
N GLY A 135 -6.70 0.90 -2.96
CA GLY A 135 -7.42 1.99 -3.64
C GLY A 135 -6.49 3.14 -4.04
N ILE A 136 -5.61 3.57 -3.13
CA ILE A 136 -4.63 4.64 -3.40
C ILE A 136 -3.62 4.19 -4.47
N ALA A 137 -3.07 2.97 -4.35
CA ALA A 137 -2.13 2.41 -5.34
C ALA A 137 -2.75 2.32 -6.74
N ALA A 138 -4.03 1.94 -6.83
CA ALA A 138 -4.75 1.86 -8.11
C ALA A 138 -4.87 3.21 -8.83
N THR A 139 -4.77 4.34 -8.12
CA THR A 139 -4.74 5.67 -8.75
C THR A 139 -3.46 5.95 -9.52
N LYS A 140 -2.37 5.22 -9.22
CA LYS A 140 -1.00 5.45 -9.74
C LYS A 140 -0.45 6.85 -9.47
N LEU A 141 -0.98 7.55 -8.48
CA LEU A 141 -0.51 8.88 -8.07
C LEU A 141 0.57 8.79 -6.98
N TYR A 142 0.51 7.75 -6.16
CA TYR A 142 1.42 7.54 -5.02
C TYR A 142 1.91 6.11 -4.98
N LYS A 143 3.16 5.92 -4.57
CA LYS A 143 3.60 4.64 -4.02
C LYS A 143 3.10 4.55 -2.58
N THR A 144 2.51 3.42 -2.23
CA THR A 144 1.87 3.21 -0.92
C THR A 144 2.59 2.14 -0.12
N TYR A 145 2.61 2.32 1.19
CA TYR A 145 3.08 1.27 2.09
C TYR A 145 2.24 1.25 3.37
N SER A 146 2.18 0.11 4.03
CA SER A 146 1.52 -0.01 5.33
C SER A 146 2.28 -0.96 6.26
N GLY A 147 2.03 -0.85 7.56
CA GLY A 147 2.74 -1.62 8.57
C GLY A 147 1.80 -2.29 9.57
N THR A 148 2.11 -3.55 9.87
CA THR A 148 1.53 -4.32 10.98
C THR A 148 2.45 -5.47 11.37
N PHE A 149 2.10 -6.27 12.39
CA PHE A 149 2.80 -7.51 12.69
C PHE A 149 2.49 -8.58 11.66
N LEU A 150 3.44 -9.49 11.43
CA LEU A 150 3.26 -10.53 10.42
C LEU A 150 2.08 -11.47 10.74
N SER A 151 1.85 -11.80 12.01
CA SER A 151 0.69 -12.62 12.42
C SER A 151 -0.64 -12.00 11.97
N PHE A 152 -0.72 -10.67 11.90
CA PHE A 152 -1.95 -9.97 11.50
C PHE A 152 -2.15 -9.90 9.97
N ALA A 153 -1.22 -10.44 9.18
CA ALA A 153 -1.45 -10.69 7.76
C ALA A 153 -2.69 -11.59 7.52
N ASP A 154 -3.04 -12.42 8.49
CA ASP A 154 -4.24 -13.27 8.45
C ASP A 154 -5.51 -12.45 8.27
N TYR A 155 -5.62 -11.32 8.98
CA TYR A 155 -6.77 -10.43 8.88
C TYR A 155 -6.85 -9.67 7.55
N MET A 156 -5.73 -9.43 6.87
CA MET A 156 -5.68 -8.65 5.63
C MET A 156 -5.51 -9.50 4.37
N LYS A 157 -5.38 -10.81 4.48
CA LYS A 157 -5.15 -11.75 3.38
C LYS A 157 -6.06 -11.54 2.16
N PRO A 158 -7.39 -11.33 2.27
CA PRO A 158 -8.24 -11.09 1.11
C PRO A 158 -7.82 -9.84 0.32
N SER A 159 -7.47 -8.75 1.00
CA SER A 159 -6.99 -7.52 0.36
C SER A 159 -5.61 -7.70 -0.28
N LEU A 160 -4.70 -8.46 0.33
CA LEU A 160 -3.39 -8.80 -0.26
C LEU A 160 -3.57 -9.59 -1.57
N ARG A 161 -4.43 -10.61 -1.52
CA ARG A 161 -4.75 -11.40 -2.71
C ARG A 161 -5.38 -10.55 -3.80
N LEU A 162 -6.26 -9.62 -3.44
CA LEU A 162 -6.90 -8.71 -4.40
C LEU A 162 -5.88 -7.77 -5.04
N ALA A 163 -4.92 -7.22 -4.29
CA ALA A 163 -3.83 -6.42 -4.85
C ALA A 163 -3.05 -7.18 -5.93
N ALA A 164 -2.70 -8.44 -5.66
CA ALA A 164 -2.01 -9.31 -6.59
C ALA A 164 -2.85 -9.60 -7.87
N LEU A 165 -4.16 -9.83 -7.72
CA LEU A 165 -5.09 -10.00 -8.84
C LEU A 165 -5.23 -8.74 -9.69
N MET A 166 -5.28 -7.58 -9.06
CA MET A 166 -5.37 -6.27 -9.72
C MET A 166 -4.04 -5.83 -10.33
N LYS A 167 -2.93 -6.55 -10.04
CA LYS A 167 -1.58 -6.17 -10.45
C LYS A 167 -1.22 -4.74 -10.03
N ILE A 168 -1.54 -4.40 -8.79
CA ILE A 168 -1.13 -3.17 -8.12
C ILE A 168 -0.09 -3.49 -7.06
N ASP A 169 0.71 -2.51 -6.68
CA ASP A 169 1.97 -2.68 -5.96
C ASP A 169 2.05 -1.96 -4.59
N PRO A 170 1.05 -2.07 -3.70
CA PRO A 170 1.19 -1.59 -2.34
C PRO A 170 2.24 -2.39 -1.59
N ILE A 171 3.13 -1.71 -0.87
CA ILE A 171 4.18 -2.34 -0.07
C ILE A 171 3.64 -2.64 1.32
N GLN A 172 3.78 -3.88 1.78
CA GLN A 172 3.39 -4.29 3.12
C GLN A 172 4.64 -4.52 3.97
N VAL A 173 4.78 -3.76 5.04
CA VAL A 173 5.89 -3.89 5.98
C VAL A 173 5.41 -4.72 7.17
N PHE A 174 5.79 -5.97 7.20
CA PHE A 174 5.50 -6.87 8.30
C PHE A 174 6.69 -6.94 9.26
N THR A 175 6.42 -6.70 10.53
CA THR A 175 7.43 -6.82 11.59
C THR A 175 7.05 -7.91 12.57
N HIS A 176 7.90 -8.19 13.57
CA HIS A 176 7.64 -9.23 14.56
C HIS A 176 7.37 -10.58 13.87
N ASP A 177 8.30 -10.96 12.98
CA ASP A 177 8.10 -11.97 11.94
C ASP A 177 8.64 -13.35 12.31
N SER A 178 8.79 -13.66 13.60
CA SER A 178 9.25 -14.96 14.04
C SER A 178 8.58 -15.47 15.31
N ILE A 179 8.70 -16.77 15.56
CA ILE A 179 8.27 -17.40 16.80
C ILE A 179 9.06 -16.91 18.03
N GLY A 180 10.19 -16.24 17.82
CA GLY A 180 11.01 -15.64 18.88
C GLY A 180 10.51 -14.29 19.40
N LEU A 181 9.28 -13.89 19.06
CA LEU A 181 8.69 -12.60 19.45
C LEU A 181 8.67 -12.37 20.99
N GLY A 182 8.49 -13.42 21.78
CA GLY A 182 8.60 -13.36 23.21
C GLY A 182 7.28 -13.11 23.94
N GLU A 183 7.19 -12.04 24.71
CA GLU A 183 6.14 -11.82 25.72
C GLU A 183 4.72 -11.69 25.20
N ASP A 184 4.52 -11.26 23.94
CA ASP A 184 3.19 -11.17 23.32
C ASP A 184 2.54 -12.54 23.11
N GLY A 185 3.32 -13.61 23.12
CA GLY A 185 2.87 -14.99 23.12
C GLY A 185 2.36 -15.52 21.76
N PRO A 186 1.72 -16.69 21.77
CA PRO A 186 1.39 -17.46 20.56
C PRO A 186 0.50 -16.72 19.56
N THR A 187 -0.37 -15.83 20.01
CA THR A 187 -1.27 -15.07 19.13
C THR A 187 -0.52 -14.08 18.24
N HIS A 188 0.72 -13.76 18.56
CA HIS A 188 1.58 -12.81 17.86
C HIS A 188 2.80 -13.47 17.20
N GLN A 189 3.01 -14.76 17.44
CA GLN A 189 4.14 -15.53 16.93
C GLN A 189 3.76 -16.21 15.59
N PRO A 190 4.19 -15.66 14.43
CA PRO A 190 3.80 -16.21 13.14
C PRO A 190 4.55 -17.50 12.84
N ILE A 191 3.88 -18.45 12.17
CA ILE A 191 4.44 -19.71 11.70
C ILE A 191 4.16 -19.88 10.21
N GLU A 192 2.88 -19.96 9.81
CA GLU A 192 2.44 -20.26 8.45
C GLU A 192 2.34 -19.00 7.54
N GLN A 193 2.38 -17.81 8.08
CA GLN A 193 2.10 -16.57 7.35
C GLN A 193 3.06 -16.35 6.18
N ILE A 194 4.34 -16.65 6.34
CA ILE A 194 5.32 -16.54 5.25
C ILE A 194 4.97 -17.45 4.08
N ASN A 195 4.63 -18.72 4.37
CA ASN A 195 4.24 -19.65 3.33
C ASN A 195 2.93 -19.24 2.67
N MET A 196 1.96 -18.77 3.45
CA MET A 196 0.71 -18.23 2.96
C MET A 196 0.95 -17.06 1.97
N LEU A 197 1.82 -16.12 2.31
CA LEU A 197 2.15 -14.98 1.45
C LEU A 197 2.87 -15.42 0.16
N ARG A 198 3.79 -16.37 0.25
CA ARG A 198 4.52 -16.93 -0.90
C ARG A 198 3.63 -17.69 -1.89
N LEU A 199 2.49 -18.22 -1.44
CA LEU A 199 1.53 -18.92 -2.28
C LEU A 199 0.63 -17.98 -3.10
N ILE A 200 0.64 -16.67 -2.84
CA ILE A 200 -0.16 -15.70 -3.60
C ILE A 200 0.58 -15.37 -4.91
N PRO A 201 0.02 -15.72 -6.08
CA PRO A 201 0.64 -15.36 -7.37
C PRO A 201 0.78 -13.84 -7.51
N ASN A 202 1.86 -13.38 -8.17
CA ASN A 202 2.21 -11.97 -8.31
C ASN A 202 2.51 -11.24 -6.98
N SER A 203 2.79 -11.97 -5.91
CA SER A 203 3.26 -11.42 -4.64
C SER A 203 4.77 -11.65 -4.50
N TYR A 204 5.49 -10.65 -4.05
CA TYR A 204 6.93 -10.74 -3.78
C TYR A 204 7.14 -10.67 -2.28
N VAL A 205 7.84 -11.64 -1.71
CA VAL A 205 8.09 -11.73 -0.28
C VAL A 205 9.58 -11.60 -0.01
N PHE A 206 9.97 -10.52 0.67
CA PHE A 206 11.34 -10.23 1.06
C PHE A 206 11.52 -10.47 2.56
N ARG A 207 12.66 -11.00 2.96
CA ARG A 207 13.04 -11.18 4.37
C ARG A 207 14.50 -10.77 4.58
N PRO A 208 14.78 -9.47 4.66
CA PRO A 208 16.14 -8.98 4.89
C PRO A 208 16.63 -9.37 6.29
N CYS A 209 17.89 -9.76 6.41
CA CYS A 209 18.51 -10.10 7.69
C CYS A 209 19.38 -8.96 8.26
N ASP A 210 19.80 -8.00 7.41
CA ASP A 210 20.66 -6.90 7.80
C ASP A 210 20.27 -5.56 7.16
N MET A 211 21.08 -4.53 7.44
CA MET A 211 20.87 -3.19 6.89
C MET A 211 20.95 -3.15 5.37
N MET A 212 21.94 -3.81 4.76
CA MET A 212 22.15 -3.73 3.32
C MET A 212 21.09 -4.50 2.55
N GLU A 213 20.67 -5.65 3.06
CA GLU A 213 19.53 -6.38 2.50
C GLU A 213 18.24 -5.57 2.65
N THR A 214 18.03 -4.87 3.77
CA THR A 214 16.88 -3.98 3.96
C THR A 214 16.88 -2.85 2.92
N VAL A 215 18.03 -2.22 2.66
CA VAL A 215 18.18 -1.22 1.60
C VAL A 215 17.81 -1.80 0.24
N ALA A 216 18.33 -3.00 -0.08
CA ALA A 216 18.05 -3.67 -1.35
C ALA A 216 16.56 -4.03 -1.50
N CYS A 217 15.93 -4.54 -0.45
CA CYS A 217 14.50 -4.88 -0.44
C CYS A 217 13.62 -3.65 -0.69
N TRP A 218 13.88 -2.54 -0.01
CA TRP A 218 13.16 -1.29 -0.26
C TRP A 218 13.35 -0.78 -1.69
N LYS A 219 14.59 -0.83 -2.22
CA LYS A 219 14.88 -0.45 -3.60
C LYS A 219 14.04 -1.25 -4.60
N VAL A 220 14.05 -2.58 -4.45
CA VAL A 220 13.30 -3.47 -5.34
C VAL A 220 11.81 -3.26 -5.20
N ALA A 221 11.29 -3.20 -3.97
CA ALA A 221 9.86 -3.00 -3.71
C ALA A 221 9.31 -1.70 -4.34
N LEU A 222 10.07 -0.61 -4.30
CA LEU A 222 9.68 0.66 -4.93
C LEU A 222 9.76 0.61 -6.46
N LYS A 223 10.59 -0.26 -7.04
CA LYS A 223 10.75 -0.41 -8.51
C LYS A 223 9.71 -1.33 -9.14
N ILE A 224 9.14 -2.24 -8.39
CA ILE A 224 8.04 -3.09 -8.86
C ILE A 224 6.84 -2.21 -9.21
N SER A 225 6.27 -2.42 -10.40
CA SER A 225 5.10 -1.70 -10.92
C SER A 225 4.25 -2.60 -11.82
#